data_b0f640d3c6fefda21d7e9d2691b0ed43
#
_entry.id   b0f640d3c6fefda21d7e9d2691b0ed43
#
_cell.length_a   1.000
_cell.length_b   1.000
_cell.length_c   1.000
_cell.angle_alpha   90.00
_cell.angle_beta   90.00
_cell.angle_gamma   90.00
#
_symmetry.space_group_name_H-M   'P 1'
#
loop_
_entity.id
_entity.type
_entity.pdbx_description
1 polymer ?
#
loop_
_entity_poly.entity_id
_entity_poly.type
_entity_poly.pdbx_seq_one_letter_code
_entity_poly.pdbx_strand_id
1 'polypeptide(L)'
;DYYVDLVVATAGNTFAQCVRLLDDRLPIETRALVNCAFREKVFRPIRRCLEETKPFYWFTVKNNWNSVCMAGVTGAALALLPDKEERAYFVAAAEKYQSYGMEGYADDGYCREGVGYYNYGFGAFITLREEVCRATQGQIDFFRLPKFVRLARYGEKIQIQNRVCPAYSDCRIGISPDTFVTDYCNRALGLETGEETCSIPPMDNLSLHFISMFPHQAWPVEMTPEMNRVLEEESDPLHACYEMAGIVIARPVAGSSCRLGVSFKAGH
;
A
#
# COMPACT_ATOMS: atom_id res chain seq x y z
N ASP A 1 -17.26 -19.31 -14.07
CA ASP A 1 -17.18 -18.25 -13.06
C ASP A 1 -15.93 -17.39 -13.34
N TYR A 2 -16.08 -16.07 -13.25
CA TYR A 2 -14.96 -15.14 -13.42
C TYR A 2 -14.14 -15.09 -12.13
N TYR A 3 -12.82 -15.11 -12.28
CA TYR A 3 -11.88 -14.96 -11.18
C TYR A 3 -11.19 -13.59 -11.29
N VAL A 4 -11.14 -12.87 -10.19
CA VAL A 4 -10.43 -11.59 -10.10
C VAL A 4 -9.04 -11.86 -9.54
N ASP A 5 -8.03 -11.67 -10.38
CA ASP A 5 -6.61 -11.79 -10.01
C ASP A 5 -5.94 -10.39 -9.90
N LEU A 6 -4.63 -10.38 -9.71
CA LEU A 6 -3.83 -9.15 -9.61
C LEU A 6 -3.99 -8.24 -10.84
N VAL A 7 -3.97 -8.84 -12.05
CA VAL A 7 -4.04 -8.08 -13.30
C VAL A 7 -5.43 -7.47 -13.47
N VAL A 8 -6.47 -8.28 -13.26
CA VAL A 8 -7.86 -7.82 -13.35
C VAL A 8 -8.14 -6.75 -12.30
N ALA A 9 -7.64 -6.89 -11.08
CA ALA A 9 -7.83 -5.92 -10.01
C ALA A 9 -7.11 -4.58 -10.34
N THR A 10 -5.84 -4.62 -10.72
CA THR A 10 -5.04 -3.41 -10.99
C THR A 10 -5.51 -2.69 -12.25
N ALA A 11 -5.62 -3.42 -13.38
CA ALA A 11 -6.10 -2.84 -14.63
C ALA A 11 -7.55 -2.39 -14.50
N GLY A 12 -8.36 -3.17 -13.80
CA GLY A 12 -9.75 -2.84 -13.51
C GLY A 12 -9.87 -1.50 -12.77
N ASN A 13 -9.13 -1.29 -11.70
CA ASN A 13 -9.15 -0.01 -10.99
C ASN A 13 -8.76 1.15 -11.91
N THR A 14 -7.70 0.98 -12.70
CA THR A 14 -7.28 1.99 -13.69
C THR A 14 -8.40 2.34 -14.67
N PHE A 15 -9.06 1.35 -15.25
CA PHE A 15 -10.21 1.58 -16.15
C PHE A 15 -11.38 2.27 -15.42
N ALA A 16 -11.70 1.85 -14.21
CA ALA A 16 -12.76 2.45 -13.41
C ALA A 16 -12.50 3.93 -13.13
N GLN A 17 -11.27 4.27 -12.74
CA GLN A 17 -10.84 5.64 -12.51
C GLN A 17 -10.89 6.47 -13.80
N CYS A 18 -10.43 5.93 -14.93
CA CYS A 18 -10.52 6.60 -16.22
C CYS A 18 -11.99 6.92 -16.58
N VAL A 19 -12.89 5.96 -16.43
CA VAL A 19 -14.33 6.18 -16.69
C VAL A 19 -14.90 7.27 -15.79
N ARG A 20 -14.54 7.26 -14.51
CA ARG A 20 -14.99 8.26 -13.53
C ARG A 20 -14.47 9.66 -13.86
N LEU A 21 -13.19 9.78 -14.27
CA LEU A 21 -12.56 11.06 -14.57
C LEU A 21 -12.99 11.67 -15.90
N LEU A 22 -13.17 10.82 -16.91
CA LEU A 22 -13.59 11.28 -18.24
C LEU A 22 -15.10 11.54 -18.34
N ASP A 23 -15.86 10.85 -17.51
CA ASP A 23 -17.32 10.97 -17.36
C ASP A 23 -18.05 11.26 -18.69
N ASP A 24 -18.60 12.46 -18.84
CA ASP A 24 -19.36 12.91 -20.02
C ASP A 24 -18.53 13.01 -21.32
N ARG A 25 -17.20 13.00 -21.21
CA ARG A 25 -16.28 12.95 -22.37
C ARG A 25 -16.22 11.58 -23.03
N LEU A 26 -16.70 10.54 -22.36
CA LEU A 26 -16.85 9.22 -22.94
C LEU A 26 -18.25 9.01 -23.51
N PRO A 27 -18.37 8.35 -24.69
CA PRO A 27 -19.67 7.95 -25.21
C PRO A 27 -20.46 7.16 -24.17
N ILE A 28 -21.78 7.39 -24.10
CA ILE A 28 -22.64 6.74 -23.12
C ILE A 28 -22.61 5.19 -23.25
N GLU A 29 -22.46 4.70 -24.48
CA GLU A 29 -22.36 3.27 -24.78
C GLU A 29 -21.08 2.67 -24.21
N THR A 30 -19.96 3.41 -24.28
CA THR A 30 -18.66 3.00 -23.71
C THR A 30 -18.76 2.93 -22.18
N ARG A 31 -19.36 3.93 -21.55
CA ARG A 31 -19.57 3.92 -20.09
C ARG A 31 -20.48 2.77 -19.66
N ALA A 32 -21.57 2.55 -20.38
CA ALA A 32 -22.51 1.46 -20.12
C ALA A 32 -21.84 0.09 -20.27
N LEU A 33 -21.01 -0.10 -21.31
CA LEU A 33 -20.28 -1.34 -21.54
C LEU A 33 -19.30 -1.63 -20.38
N VAL A 34 -18.51 -0.65 -19.96
CA VAL A 34 -17.56 -0.81 -18.84
C VAL A 34 -18.32 -1.12 -17.55
N ASN A 35 -19.35 -0.34 -17.22
CA ASN A 35 -20.15 -0.59 -16.02
C ASN A 35 -20.78 -1.99 -16.01
N CYS A 36 -21.32 -2.44 -17.14
CA CYS A 36 -21.87 -3.79 -17.29
C CYS A 36 -20.78 -4.86 -17.07
N ALA A 37 -19.62 -4.69 -17.71
CA ALA A 37 -18.50 -5.62 -17.56
C ALA A 37 -18.03 -5.75 -16.11
N PHE A 38 -17.91 -4.63 -15.40
CA PHE A 38 -17.53 -4.64 -13.97
C PHE A 38 -18.57 -5.29 -13.09
N ARG A 39 -19.86 -4.99 -13.31
CA ARG A 39 -20.93 -5.65 -12.55
C ARG A 39 -20.89 -7.16 -12.71
N GLU A 40 -20.79 -7.65 -13.95
CA GLU A 40 -20.85 -9.08 -14.25
C GLU A 40 -19.57 -9.85 -13.92
N LYS A 41 -18.40 -9.23 -14.14
CA LYS A 41 -17.13 -9.95 -14.09
C LYS A 41 -16.33 -9.68 -12.83
N VAL A 42 -16.62 -8.60 -12.09
CA VAL A 42 -15.89 -8.22 -10.88
C VAL A 42 -16.81 -8.21 -9.67
N PHE A 43 -17.80 -7.33 -9.63
CA PHE A 43 -18.56 -7.09 -8.42
C PHE A 43 -19.48 -8.25 -8.05
N ARG A 44 -20.22 -8.80 -9.01
CA ARG A 44 -21.12 -9.94 -8.76
C ARG A 44 -20.38 -11.22 -8.32
N PRO A 45 -19.27 -11.65 -8.97
CA PRO A 45 -18.49 -12.79 -8.50
C PRO A 45 -17.94 -12.61 -7.09
N ILE A 46 -17.46 -11.39 -6.74
CA ILE A 46 -16.95 -11.10 -5.41
C ILE A 46 -18.06 -11.15 -4.37
N ARG A 47 -19.18 -10.48 -4.59
CA ARG A 47 -20.32 -10.53 -3.66
C ARG A 47 -20.77 -11.96 -3.43
N ARG A 48 -20.95 -12.72 -4.50
CA ARG A 48 -21.36 -14.13 -4.43
C ARG A 48 -20.40 -14.97 -3.60
N CYS A 49 -19.09 -14.87 -3.83
CA CYS A 49 -18.11 -15.67 -3.07
C CYS A 49 -18.05 -15.28 -1.58
N LEU A 50 -18.30 -14.03 -1.23
CA LEU A 50 -18.37 -13.57 0.15
C LEU A 50 -19.69 -14.00 0.83
N GLU A 51 -20.82 -13.91 0.13
CA GLU A 51 -22.14 -14.36 0.62
C GLU A 51 -22.18 -15.88 0.81
N GLU A 52 -21.57 -16.66 -0.09
CA GLU A 52 -21.43 -18.11 0.01
C GLU A 52 -20.35 -18.57 0.99
N THR A 53 -19.68 -17.65 1.70
CA THR A 53 -18.55 -17.92 2.62
C THR A 53 -17.40 -18.71 1.98
N LYS A 54 -17.18 -18.50 0.68
CA LYS A 54 -16.11 -19.10 -0.11
C LYS A 54 -15.28 -18.01 -0.79
N PRO A 55 -14.58 -17.17 -0.01
CA PRO A 55 -13.82 -16.06 -0.56
C PRO A 55 -12.74 -16.55 -1.53
N PHE A 56 -12.42 -15.73 -2.53
CA PHE A 56 -11.25 -15.99 -3.37
C PHE A 56 -9.99 -16.10 -2.51
N TYR A 57 -9.02 -16.87 -2.96
CA TYR A 57 -7.75 -17.12 -2.28
C TYR A 57 -7.11 -15.84 -1.70
N TRP A 58 -7.09 -14.76 -2.48
CA TRP A 58 -6.43 -13.53 -2.09
C TRP A 58 -7.12 -12.75 -0.95
N PHE A 59 -8.35 -13.06 -0.58
CA PHE A 59 -8.99 -12.43 0.57
C PHE A 59 -8.31 -12.76 1.90
N THR A 60 -7.76 -13.96 2.03
CA THR A 60 -7.21 -14.45 3.31
C THR A 60 -5.73 -14.79 3.25
N VAL A 61 -5.06 -14.49 2.14
CA VAL A 61 -3.63 -14.72 2.00
C VAL A 61 -2.82 -13.61 2.68
N LYS A 62 -1.69 -14.01 3.25
CA LYS A 62 -0.81 -13.13 4.03
C LYS A 62 0.37 -12.62 3.19
N ASN A 63 0.07 -12.02 2.06
CA ASN A 63 1.07 -11.44 1.15
C ASN A 63 0.47 -10.32 0.30
N ASN A 64 1.24 -9.80 -0.64
CA ASN A 64 0.88 -8.68 -1.52
C ASN A 64 -0.44 -8.86 -2.30
N TRP A 65 -0.83 -10.09 -2.66
CA TRP A 65 -2.08 -10.36 -3.39
C TRP A 65 -3.30 -9.79 -2.68
N ASN A 66 -3.37 -9.90 -1.36
CA ASN A 66 -4.46 -9.34 -0.58
C ASN A 66 -4.55 -7.83 -0.81
N SER A 67 -3.48 -7.10 -0.55
CA SER A 67 -3.47 -5.63 -0.64
C SER A 67 -3.76 -5.14 -2.06
N VAL A 68 -3.15 -5.77 -3.07
CA VAL A 68 -3.32 -5.36 -4.48
C VAL A 68 -4.75 -5.61 -4.97
N CYS A 69 -5.30 -6.81 -4.71
CA CYS A 69 -6.66 -7.10 -5.15
C CYS A 69 -7.70 -6.29 -4.36
N MET A 70 -7.51 -6.12 -3.05
CA MET A 70 -8.41 -5.29 -2.24
C MET A 70 -8.43 -3.83 -2.72
N ALA A 71 -7.25 -3.22 -2.96
CA ALA A 71 -7.17 -1.86 -3.49
C ALA A 71 -7.85 -1.76 -4.86
N GLY A 72 -7.53 -2.68 -5.77
CA GLY A 72 -8.10 -2.67 -7.11
C GLY A 72 -9.61 -2.77 -7.14
N VAL A 73 -10.17 -3.71 -6.38
CA VAL A 73 -11.62 -3.94 -6.34
C VAL A 73 -12.36 -2.83 -5.61
N THR A 74 -11.82 -2.37 -4.47
CA THR A 74 -12.45 -1.30 -3.68
C THR A 74 -12.45 0.02 -4.43
N GLY A 75 -11.30 0.39 -5.03
CA GLY A 75 -11.21 1.60 -5.85
C GLY A 75 -12.16 1.57 -7.04
N ALA A 76 -12.24 0.44 -7.75
CA ALA A 76 -13.20 0.29 -8.85
C ALA A 76 -14.66 0.41 -8.37
N ALA A 77 -15.00 -0.16 -7.22
CA ALA A 77 -16.34 -0.06 -6.65
C ALA A 77 -16.69 1.38 -6.26
N LEU A 78 -15.77 2.08 -5.63
CA LEU A 78 -15.94 3.50 -5.26
C LEU A 78 -16.09 4.41 -6.48
N ALA A 79 -15.41 4.08 -7.58
CA ALA A 79 -15.47 4.86 -8.83
C ALA A 79 -16.76 4.62 -9.63
N LEU A 80 -17.22 3.37 -9.75
CA LEU A 80 -18.24 2.99 -10.71
C LEU A 80 -19.64 2.72 -10.11
N LEU A 81 -19.72 2.34 -8.82
CA LEU A 81 -21.03 2.02 -8.24
C LEU A 81 -21.74 3.32 -7.82
N PRO A 82 -22.94 3.60 -8.37
CA PRO A 82 -23.68 4.81 -8.02
C PRO A 82 -24.32 4.73 -6.65
N ASP A 83 -24.70 3.54 -6.20
CA ASP A 83 -25.38 3.31 -4.94
C ASP A 83 -24.42 3.32 -3.77
N LYS A 84 -24.77 4.04 -2.68
CA LYS A 84 -23.94 4.20 -1.49
C LYS A 84 -23.82 2.89 -0.71
N GLU A 85 -24.86 2.10 -0.62
CA GLU A 85 -24.86 0.84 0.12
C GLU A 85 -24.02 -0.21 -0.61
N GLU A 86 -24.09 -0.23 -1.95
CA GLU A 86 -23.19 -1.08 -2.75
C GLU A 86 -21.72 -0.70 -2.52
N ARG A 87 -21.36 0.60 -2.51
CA ARG A 87 -19.98 1.03 -2.20
C ARG A 87 -19.58 0.65 -0.78
N ALA A 88 -20.46 0.87 0.19
CA ALA A 88 -20.21 0.54 1.59
C ALA A 88 -19.95 -0.97 1.79
N TYR A 89 -20.61 -1.83 1.01
CA TYR A 89 -20.33 -3.27 1.03
C TYR A 89 -18.87 -3.59 0.73
N PHE A 90 -18.29 -2.97 -0.31
CA PHE A 90 -16.88 -3.20 -0.67
C PHE A 90 -15.90 -2.56 0.32
N VAL A 91 -16.24 -1.41 0.90
CA VAL A 91 -15.46 -0.80 1.98
C VAL A 91 -15.45 -1.68 3.22
N ALA A 92 -16.60 -2.24 3.62
CA ALA A 92 -16.68 -3.17 4.75
C ALA A 92 -15.91 -4.47 4.48
N ALA A 93 -15.93 -4.97 3.25
CA ALA A 93 -15.11 -6.10 2.85
C ALA A 93 -13.61 -5.76 2.95
N ALA A 94 -13.20 -4.56 2.51
CA ALA A 94 -11.83 -4.09 2.64
C ALA A 94 -11.42 -4.00 4.12
N GLU A 95 -12.23 -3.38 4.97
CA GLU A 95 -11.98 -3.28 6.41
C GLU A 95 -11.77 -4.64 7.06
N LYS A 96 -12.61 -5.62 6.70
CA LYS A 96 -12.54 -6.97 7.24
C LYS A 96 -11.30 -7.74 6.78
N TYR A 97 -10.98 -7.69 5.48
CA TYR A 97 -10.02 -8.62 4.88
C TYR A 97 -8.62 -8.03 4.67
N GLN A 98 -8.41 -6.71 4.70
CA GLN A 98 -7.08 -6.12 4.56
C GLN A 98 -6.11 -6.55 5.67
N SER A 99 -6.63 -6.92 6.85
CA SER A 99 -5.81 -7.39 7.98
C SER A 99 -4.99 -8.64 7.63
N TYR A 100 -5.51 -9.51 6.78
CA TYR A 100 -4.77 -10.70 6.35
C TYR A 100 -3.49 -10.34 5.57
N GLY A 101 -3.57 -9.40 4.64
CA GLY A 101 -2.39 -8.90 3.93
C GLY A 101 -1.36 -8.28 4.88
N MET A 102 -1.83 -7.58 5.91
CA MET A 102 -0.97 -6.97 6.91
C MET A 102 -0.27 -7.98 7.83
N GLU A 103 -0.80 -9.19 7.99
CA GLU A 103 -0.11 -10.27 8.68
C GLU A 103 1.12 -10.81 7.90
N GLY A 104 1.23 -10.50 6.61
CA GLY A 104 2.43 -10.77 5.80
C GLY A 104 3.64 -9.95 6.21
N TYR A 105 3.43 -8.83 6.89
CA TYR A 105 4.49 -8.02 7.49
C TYR A 105 4.71 -8.42 8.94
N ALA A 106 5.95 -8.38 9.38
CA ALA A 106 6.29 -8.66 10.79
C ALA A 106 5.87 -7.49 11.71
N ASP A 107 5.74 -7.74 13.01
CA ASP A 107 5.31 -6.72 13.95
C ASP A 107 6.37 -5.63 14.17
N ASP A 108 7.64 -5.94 13.86
CA ASP A 108 8.75 -4.98 13.81
C ASP A 108 8.81 -4.17 12.51
N GLY A 109 7.80 -4.28 11.63
CA GLY A 109 7.69 -3.58 10.37
C GLY A 109 8.44 -4.22 9.19
N TYR A 110 9.10 -5.36 9.39
CA TYR A 110 9.83 -6.02 8.31
C TYR A 110 8.89 -6.58 7.25
N CYS A 111 9.16 -6.27 5.98
CA CYS A 111 8.50 -6.91 4.85
C CYS A 111 9.14 -8.27 4.56
N ARG A 112 8.44 -9.37 4.84
CA ARG A 112 8.97 -10.73 4.69
C ARG A 112 9.32 -11.10 3.26
N GLU A 113 8.69 -10.48 2.28
CA GLU A 113 8.95 -10.68 0.86
C GLU A 113 10.08 -9.78 0.31
N GLY A 114 10.57 -8.84 1.12
CA GLY A 114 11.65 -7.91 0.76
C GLY A 114 11.17 -6.60 0.15
N VAL A 115 12.13 -5.72 -0.19
CA VAL A 115 11.88 -4.33 -0.60
C VAL A 115 11.03 -4.22 -1.87
N GLY A 116 11.22 -5.10 -2.85
CA GLY A 116 10.43 -5.06 -4.08
C GLY A 116 8.94 -5.27 -3.82
N TYR A 117 8.60 -6.24 -2.99
CA TYR A 117 7.21 -6.51 -2.61
C TYR A 117 6.66 -5.51 -1.59
N TYR A 118 7.52 -4.88 -0.79
CA TYR A 118 7.11 -3.71 -0.01
C TYR A 118 6.60 -2.60 -0.93
N ASN A 119 7.36 -2.21 -1.94
CA ASN A 119 6.90 -1.20 -2.90
C ASN A 119 5.56 -1.59 -3.54
N TYR A 120 5.43 -2.82 -4.00
CA TYR A 120 4.25 -3.31 -4.68
C TYR A 120 3.04 -3.52 -3.74
N GLY A 121 3.21 -4.32 -2.69
CA GLY A 121 2.12 -4.70 -1.79
C GLY A 121 1.73 -3.58 -0.82
N PHE A 122 2.71 -2.93 -0.18
CA PHE A 122 2.42 -1.83 0.74
C PHE A 122 2.01 -0.56 -0.01
N GLY A 123 2.58 -0.32 -1.21
CA GLY A 123 2.09 0.74 -2.09
C GLY A 123 0.61 0.58 -2.46
N ALA A 124 0.18 -0.65 -2.77
CA ALA A 124 -1.24 -0.94 -2.99
C ALA A 124 -2.09 -0.74 -1.73
N PHE A 125 -1.57 -1.12 -0.56
CA PHE A 125 -2.23 -0.89 0.72
C PHE A 125 -2.41 0.61 1.03
N ILE A 126 -1.41 1.44 0.74
CA ILE A 126 -1.52 2.90 0.82
C ILE A 126 -2.66 3.42 -0.06
N THR A 127 -2.74 2.90 -1.30
CA THR A 127 -3.83 3.25 -2.23
C THR A 127 -5.19 2.91 -1.64
N LEU A 128 -5.35 1.70 -1.14
CA LEU A 128 -6.58 1.26 -0.48
C LEU A 128 -6.94 2.15 0.72
N ARG A 129 -5.95 2.46 1.55
CA ARG A 129 -6.13 3.37 2.70
C ARG A 129 -6.66 4.73 2.26
N GLU A 130 -6.00 5.35 1.30
CA GLU A 130 -6.36 6.70 0.83
C GLU A 130 -7.76 6.72 0.23
N GLU A 131 -8.11 5.73 -0.60
CA GLU A 131 -9.45 5.58 -1.19
C GLU A 131 -10.53 5.46 -0.11
N VAL A 132 -10.30 4.63 0.91
CA VAL A 132 -11.24 4.40 2.00
C VAL A 132 -11.34 5.62 2.93
N CYS A 133 -10.22 6.23 3.32
CA CYS A 133 -10.21 7.45 4.12
C CYS A 133 -11.01 8.57 3.44
N ARG A 134 -10.81 8.78 2.14
CA ARG A 134 -11.57 9.80 1.39
C ARG A 134 -13.05 9.47 1.30
N ALA A 135 -13.39 8.23 0.98
CA ALA A 135 -14.77 7.79 0.87
C ALA A 135 -15.54 7.89 2.20
N THR A 136 -14.85 7.70 3.32
CA THR A 136 -15.42 7.71 4.68
C THR A 136 -15.12 8.98 5.48
N GLN A 137 -14.46 9.97 4.86
CA GLN A 137 -14.02 11.20 5.53
C GLN A 137 -13.21 10.93 6.81
N GLY A 138 -12.31 9.94 6.75
CA GLY A 138 -11.42 9.53 7.83
C GLY A 138 -12.07 8.68 8.92
N GLN A 139 -13.35 8.32 8.80
CA GLN A 139 -14.00 7.45 9.80
C GLN A 139 -13.35 6.06 9.85
N ILE A 140 -12.92 5.56 8.70
CA ILE A 140 -12.15 4.31 8.58
C ILE A 140 -10.75 4.68 8.09
N ASP A 141 -9.75 4.43 8.94
CA ASP A 141 -8.33 4.59 8.61
C ASP A 141 -7.57 3.33 9.03
N PHE A 142 -6.86 2.73 8.08
CA PHE A 142 -6.10 1.51 8.32
C PHE A 142 -4.75 1.76 9.00
N PHE A 143 -4.33 3.01 9.13
CA PHE A 143 -3.07 3.39 9.80
C PHE A 143 -3.19 3.63 11.32
N ARG A 144 -4.28 3.20 11.94
CA ARG A 144 -4.53 3.42 13.37
C ARG A 144 -3.75 2.54 14.35
N LEU A 145 -2.88 1.65 13.86
CA LEU A 145 -2.13 0.73 14.72
C LEU A 145 -0.62 1.09 14.72
N PRO A 146 0.08 0.93 15.86
CA PRO A 146 1.51 1.19 15.97
C PRO A 146 2.36 0.45 14.91
N LYS A 147 1.95 -0.75 14.54
CA LYS A 147 2.58 -1.53 13.46
C LYS A 147 2.69 -0.75 12.14
N PHE A 148 1.70 0.09 11.81
CA PHE A 148 1.73 0.88 10.58
C PHE A 148 2.79 1.99 10.60
N VAL A 149 3.12 2.52 11.78
CA VAL A 149 4.25 3.44 11.92
C VAL A 149 5.55 2.74 11.54
N ARG A 150 5.79 1.52 12.04
CA ARG A 150 6.97 0.73 11.68
C ARG A 150 7.02 0.40 10.19
N LEU A 151 5.89 0.00 9.61
CA LEU A 151 5.79 -0.26 8.17
C LEU A 151 6.04 0.99 7.34
N ALA A 152 5.51 2.14 7.74
CA ALA A 152 5.74 3.41 7.07
C ALA A 152 7.23 3.81 7.09
N ARG A 153 7.93 3.50 8.19
CA ARG A 153 9.38 3.77 8.34
C ARG A 153 10.27 2.71 7.69
N TYR A 154 9.73 1.53 7.34
CA TYR A 154 10.52 0.44 6.77
C TYR A 154 11.36 0.86 5.56
N GLY A 155 10.76 1.61 4.62
CA GLY A 155 11.44 2.04 3.41
C GLY A 155 12.71 2.87 3.66
N GLU A 156 12.74 3.66 4.73
CA GLU A 156 13.94 4.39 5.13
C GLU A 156 14.91 3.52 5.94
N LYS A 157 14.36 2.74 6.85
CA LYS A 157 15.12 1.94 7.82
C LYS A 157 15.83 0.73 7.19
N ILE A 158 15.31 0.17 6.09
CA ILE A 158 15.92 -0.98 5.41
C ILE A 158 17.15 -0.60 4.57
N GLN A 159 17.36 0.68 4.29
CA GLN A 159 18.51 1.13 3.52
C GLN A 159 19.79 1.00 4.34
N ILE A 160 20.85 0.47 3.72
CA ILE A 160 22.20 0.46 4.31
C ILE A 160 22.78 1.88 4.23
N GLN A 161 22.87 2.42 3.02
CA GLN A 161 23.22 3.83 2.73
C GLN A 161 22.95 4.16 1.26
N ASN A 162 22.74 5.45 0.93
CA ASN A 162 22.61 5.93 -0.46
C ASN A 162 21.60 5.12 -1.29
N ARG A 163 20.45 4.81 -0.72
CA ARG A 163 19.38 3.98 -1.33
C ARG A 163 19.78 2.52 -1.61
N VAL A 164 20.95 2.08 -1.17
CA VAL A 164 21.32 0.66 -1.27
C VAL A 164 20.63 -0.13 -0.18
N CYS A 165 19.89 -1.14 -0.58
CA CYS A 165 19.19 -2.06 0.32
C CYS A 165 19.74 -3.47 0.22
N PRO A 166 19.65 -4.27 1.29
CA PRO A 166 19.99 -5.68 1.22
C PRO A 166 18.97 -6.43 0.34
N ALA A 167 19.49 -7.31 -0.52
CA ALA A 167 18.66 -8.15 -1.37
C ALA A 167 18.29 -9.45 -0.63
N TYR A 168 17.50 -9.34 0.43
CA TYR A 168 16.98 -10.47 1.18
C TYR A 168 15.61 -10.91 0.66
N SER A 169 15.25 -12.17 0.92
CA SER A 169 14.00 -12.77 0.47
C SER A 169 13.86 -12.72 -1.06
N ASP A 170 12.70 -12.39 -1.59
CA ASP A 170 12.45 -12.32 -3.04
C ASP A 170 12.87 -10.98 -3.67
N CYS A 171 13.75 -10.24 -3.01
CA CYS A 171 14.23 -8.95 -3.47
C CYS A 171 15.42 -9.09 -4.42
N ARG A 172 15.36 -8.45 -5.57
CA ARG A 172 16.48 -8.37 -6.53
C ARG A 172 17.52 -7.34 -6.06
N ILE A 173 18.77 -7.56 -6.44
CA ILE A 173 19.84 -6.58 -6.23
C ILE A 173 19.51 -5.29 -6.98
N GLY A 174 19.77 -4.14 -6.33
CA GLY A 174 19.54 -2.83 -6.92
C GLY A 174 18.12 -2.28 -6.73
N ILE A 175 17.21 -3.04 -6.13
CA ILE A 175 15.91 -2.52 -5.73
C ILE A 175 16.06 -1.62 -4.50
N SER A 176 15.42 -0.47 -4.54
CA SER A 176 15.31 0.48 -3.43
C SER A 176 13.84 0.81 -3.15
N PRO A 177 13.53 1.33 -1.96
CA PRO A 177 12.18 1.79 -1.65
C PRO A 177 11.75 2.90 -2.62
N ASP A 178 10.51 2.84 -3.06
CA ASP A 178 9.93 3.88 -3.88
C ASP A 178 9.78 5.17 -3.07
N THR A 179 10.34 6.25 -3.57
CA THR A 179 10.29 7.56 -2.92
C THR A 179 8.85 7.99 -2.68
N PHE A 180 7.98 7.70 -3.64
CA PHE A 180 6.54 7.97 -3.52
C PHE A 180 5.92 7.30 -2.27
N VAL A 181 6.25 6.03 -1.98
CA VAL A 181 5.72 5.31 -0.81
C VAL A 181 6.25 5.95 0.49
N THR A 182 7.55 6.27 0.52
CA THR A 182 8.16 6.90 1.70
C THR A 182 7.64 8.31 1.93
N ASP A 183 7.52 9.11 0.88
CA ASP A 183 7.03 10.49 0.96
C ASP A 183 5.56 10.54 1.40
N TYR A 184 4.71 9.67 0.85
CA TYR A 184 3.34 9.54 1.30
C TYR A 184 3.25 9.21 2.80
N CYS A 185 4.02 8.22 3.25
CA CYS A 185 4.03 7.81 4.65
C CYS A 185 4.50 8.93 5.57
N ASN A 186 5.58 9.63 5.21
CA ASN A 186 6.08 10.75 5.99
C ASN A 186 5.03 11.86 6.11
N ARG A 187 4.38 12.23 5.03
CA ARG A 187 3.30 13.23 5.06
C ARG A 187 2.10 12.78 5.89
N ALA A 188 1.68 11.53 5.73
CA ALA A 188 0.57 10.99 6.51
C ALA A 188 0.86 10.98 8.02
N LEU A 189 2.12 10.76 8.40
CA LEU A 189 2.59 10.80 9.80
C LEU A 189 2.95 12.22 10.29
N GLY A 190 2.83 13.25 9.46
CA GLY A 190 3.17 14.63 9.82
C GLY A 190 4.67 14.87 9.94
N LEU A 191 5.50 14.07 9.29
CA LEU A 191 6.96 14.23 9.26
C LEU A 191 7.39 15.17 8.14
N GLU A 192 8.50 15.89 8.37
CA GLU A 192 9.11 16.70 7.32
C GLU A 192 9.56 15.81 6.15
N THR A 193 9.15 16.16 4.97
CA THR A 193 9.68 15.58 3.73
C THR A 193 10.73 16.55 3.20
N GLY A 194 11.87 16.02 2.71
CA GLY A 194 12.84 16.82 1.97
C GLY A 194 12.21 17.56 0.79
N GLU A 195 13.00 18.34 0.03
CA GLU A 195 12.51 19.06 -1.16
C GLU A 195 11.62 18.16 -2.02
N GLU A 196 10.53 18.75 -2.53
CA GLU A 196 9.52 18.05 -3.33
C GLU A 196 10.15 17.40 -4.58
N THR A 197 10.67 16.21 -4.41
CA THR A 197 11.01 15.38 -5.55
C THR A 197 9.71 14.74 -6.02
N CYS A 198 9.13 15.28 -7.06
CA CYS A 198 8.03 14.65 -7.79
C CYS A 198 8.58 13.34 -8.40
N SER A 199 8.60 12.28 -7.64
CA SER A 199 8.93 10.97 -8.17
C SER A 199 7.69 10.46 -8.92
N ILE A 200 7.79 10.40 -10.24
CA ILE A 200 6.74 9.79 -11.06
C ILE A 200 6.81 8.28 -10.84
N PRO A 201 5.79 7.66 -10.23
CA PRO A 201 5.77 6.21 -10.07
C PRO A 201 5.73 5.49 -11.43
N PRO A 202 6.05 4.20 -11.47
CA PRO A 202 5.94 3.41 -12.69
C PRO A 202 4.56 3.54 -13.33
N MET A 203 4.51 3.65 -14.67
CA MET A 203 3.31 3.98 -15.47
C MET A 203 2.16 2.97 -15.39
N ASP A 204 2.33 1.86 -14.69
CA ASP A 204 1.39 0.75 -14.64
C ASP A 204 0.33 0.84 -13.54
N ASN A 205 0.41 1.85 -12.66
CA ASN A 205 -0.56 2.04 -11.56
C ASN A 205 -1.09 3.48 -11.50
N LEU A 206 -2.23 3.72 -12.16
CA LEU A 206 -2.84 5.05 -12.23
C LEU A 206 -3.25 5.59 -10.85
N SER A 207 -3.71 4.74 -9.94
CA SER A 207 -4.10 5.16 -8.58
C SER A 207 -2.91 5.70 -7.81
N LEU A 208 -1.75 5.05 -7.94
CA LEU A 208 -0.49 5.54 -7.36
C LEU A 208 -0.06 6.86 -7.99
N HIS A 209 -0.28 7.05 -9.30
CA HIS A 209 -0.01 8.33 -9.95
C HIS A 209 -0.85 9.46 -9.38
N PHE A 210 -2.14 9.23 -9.15
CA PHE A 210 -2.99 10.27 -8.56
C PHE A 210 -2.54 10.65 -7.15
N ILE A 211 -2.22 9.68 -6.33
CA ILE A 211 -1.72 9.94 -4.96
C ILE A 211 -0.39 10.69 -5.01
N SER A 212 0.51 10.35 -5.96
CA SER A 212 1.81 11.01 -6.12
C SER A 212 1.71 12.41 -6.72
N MET A 213 0.75 12.66 -7.61
CA MET A 213 0.50 14.00 -8.19
C MET A 213 -0.02 15.00 -7.15
N PHE A 214 -0.64 14.51 -6.07
CA PHE A 214 -1.20 15.32 -5.01
C PHE A 214 -0.65 14.92 -3.63
N PRO A 215 0.68 14.87 -3.45
CA PRO A 215 1.30 14.37 -2.22
C PRO A 215 0.91 15.19 -0.99
N HIS A 216 0.59 16.49 -1.15
CA HIS A 216 0.09 17.36 -0.06
C HIS A 216 -1.27 16.94 0.48
N GLN A 217 -1.95 16.01 -0.19
CA GLN A 217 -3.30 15.58 0.15
C GLN A 217 -3.32 14.19 0.77
N ALA A 218 -2.16 13.61 1.14
CA ALA A 218 -2.15 12.38 1.94
C ALA A 218 -3.02 12.57 3.18
N TRP A 219 -3.96 11.64 3.40
CA TRP A 219 -4.83 11.73 4.57
C TRP A 219 -4.00 11.65 5.86
N PRO A 220 -4.07 12.65 6.75
CA PRO A 220 -3.25 12.65 7.96
C PRO A 220 -3.67 11.51 8.90
N VAL A 221 -2.69 10.92 9.56
CA VAL A 221 -2.92 9.91 10.59
C VAL A 221 -3.24 10.60 11.92
N GLU A 222 -4.26 10.13 12.60
CA GLU A 222 -4.53 10.53 13.98
C GLU A 222 -3.57 9.76 14.91
N MET A 223 -2.48 10.42 15.28
CA MET A 223 -1.39 9.81 16.06
C MET A 223 -1.81 9.59 17.52
N THR A 224 -1.75 8.35 17.98
CA THR A 224 -1.92 8.01 19.39
C THR A 224 -0.62 8.17 20.18
N PRO A 225 -0.65 8.27 21.52
CA PRO A 225 0.57 8.29 22.34
C PRO A 225 1.48 7.08 22.10
N GLU A 226 0.91 5.90 21.83
CA GLU A 226 1.67 4.70 21.53
C GLU A 226 2.35 4.78 20.16
N MET A 227 1.66 5.30 19.15
CA MET A 227 2.23 5.52 17.82
C MET A 227 3.35 6.55 17.85
N ASN A 228 3.21 7.63 18.63
CA ASN A 228 4.28 8.61 18.81
C ASN A 228 5.52 8.00 19.46
N ARG A 229 5.35 7.16 20.49
CA ARG A 229 6.46 6.43 21.10
C ARG A 229 7.15 5.51 20.09
N VAL A 230 6.40 4.76 19.30
CA VAL A 230 6.98 3.92 18.24
C VAL A 230 7.72 4.77 17.21
N LEU A 231 7.20 5.92 16.84
CA LEU A 231 7.86 6.81 15.90
C LEU A 231 9.22 7.33 16.45
N GLU A 232 9.28 7.63 17.74
CA GLU A 232 10.53 8.00 18.43
C GLU A 232 11.53 6.84 18.44
N GLU A 233 11.08 5.60 18.76
CA GLU A 233 11.91 4.39 18.70
C GLU A 233 12.47 4.14 17.29
N GLU A 234 11.68 4.41 16.24
CA GLU A 234 12.07 4.27 14.84
C GLU A 234 12.94 5.42 14.31
N SER A 235 13.28 6.40 15.13
CA SER A 235 14.04 7.59 14.70
C SER A 235 15.56 7.40 14.66
N ASP A 236 16.12 6.28 15.16
CA ASP A 236 17.57 6.03 15.11
C ASP A 236 18.08 5.99 13.66
N PRO A 237 18.91 6.96 13.25
CA PRO A 237 19.43 7.01 11.89
C PRO A 237 20.58 6.03 11.64
N LEU A 238 21.22 5.50 12.70
CA LEU A 238 22.42 4.68 12.60
C LEU A 238 22.11 3.19 12.53
N HIS A 239 21.05 2.75 13.19
CA HIS A 239 20.75 1.33 13.30
C HIS A 239 19.31 1.03 12.89
N ALA A 240 19.12 -0.17 12.38
CA ALA A 240 17.82 -0.81 12.25
C ALA A 240 17.95 -2.27 12.68
N CYS A 241 16.99 -2.75 13.45
CA CYS A 241 16.93 -4.13 13.89
C CYS A 241 15.55 -4.69 13.55
N TYR A 242 15.53 -5.84 12.85
CA TYR A 242 14.33 -6.60 12.57
C TYR A 242 14.49 -7.98 13.21
N GLU A 243 14.08 -8.07 14.46
CA GLU A 243 14.30 -9.25 15.30
C GLU A 243 13.60 -10.50 14.72
N MET A 244 12.39 -10.32 14.20
CA MET A 244 11.61 -11.39 13.60
C MET A 244 12.28 -12.00 12.34
N ALA A 245 13.13 -11.24 11.67
CA ALA A 245 13.86 -11.65 10.48
C ALA A 245 15.35 -11.94 10.74
N GLY A 246 15.83 -11.68 11.96
CA GLY A 246 17.24 -11.79 12.33
C GLY A 246 18.13 -10.82 11.54
N ILE A 247 17.64 -9.61 11.23
CA ILE A 247 18.36 -8.64 10.41
C ILE A 247 18.79 -7.45 11.26
N VAL A 248 20.05 -7.07 11.12
CA VAL A 248 20.61 -5.84 11.68
C VAL A 248 21.26 -5.03 10.57
N ILE A 249 21.04 -3.73 10.61
CA ILE A 249 21.67 -2.76 9.71
C ILE A 249 22.40 -1.73 10.58
N ALA A 250 23.65 -1.44 10.24
CA ALA A 250 24.42 -0.37 10.87
C ALA A 250 24.97 0.56 9.79
N ARG A 251 24.91 1.85 10.06
CA ARG A 251 25.28 2.93 9.14
C ARG A 251 26.41 3.78 9.74
N PRO A 252 27.28 4.36 8.92
CA PRO A 252 28.25 5.29 9.42
C PRO A 252 27.59 6.58 9.94
N VAL A 253 28.20 7.19 10.94
CA VAL A 253 27.78 8.52 11.40
C VAL A 253 27.97 9.53 10.25
N ALA A 254 26.99 10.37 10.02
CA ALA A 254 27.07 11.41 9.01
C ALA A 254 28.29 12.31 9.22
N GLY A 255 29.05 12.58 8.14
CA GLY A 255 30.26 13.37 8.19
C GLY A 255 31.50 12.66 8.76
N SER A 256 31.41 11.41 9.22
CA SER A 256 32.55 10.63 9.65
C SER A 256 33.45 10.18 8.48
N SER A 257 34.69 9.75 8.77
CA SER A 257 35.58 9.13 7.78
C SER A 257 35.17 7.70 7.42
N CYS A 258 34.31 7.07 8.20
CA CYS A 258 33.79 5.74 7.91
C CYS A 258 32.87 5.77 6.67
N ARG A 259 33.17 4.94 5.72
CA ARG A 259 32.39 4.81 4.46
C ARG A 259 31.61 3.51 4.38
N LEU A 260 31.64 2.70 5.44
CA LEU A 260 31.06 1.35 5.43
C LEU A 260 29.73 1.36 6.18
N GLY A 261 28.65 1.03 5.47
CA GLY A 261 27.42 0.55 6.06
C GLY A 261 27.36 -0.97 5.92
N VAL A 262 26.73 -1.65 6.85
CA VAL A 262 26.63 -3.10 6.87
C VAL A 262 25.19 -3.55 7.12
N SER A 263 24.79 -4.62 6.44
CA SER A 263 23.61 -5.37 6.79
C SER A 263 23.99 -6.82 7.05
N PHE A 264 23.52 -7.37 8.13
CA PHE A 264 23.74 -8.74 8.53
C PHE A 264 22.40 -9.44 8.75
N LYS A 265 22.26 -10.65 8.23
CA LYS A 265 21.10 -11.52 8.47
C LYS A 265 21.57 -12.80 9.13
N ALA A 266 21.04 -13.07 10.34
CA ALA A 266 21.24 -14.32 11.07
C ALA A 266 19.95 -15.15 10.97
N GLY A 267 20.11 -16.45 10.73
CA GLY A 267 18.98 -17.38 10.63
C GLY A 267 18.57 -17.66 9.18
N HIS A 268 17.54 -18.47 9.05
CA HIS A 268 17.03 -18.97 7.76
C HIS A 268 16.05 -18.02 7.11
#